data_5f048e975f9dab987ad7e0566d245a91
#
_entry.id   5f048e975f9dab987ad7e0566d245a91
#
_cell.length_a   1.000
_cell.length_b   1.000
_cell.length_c   1.000
_cell.angle_alpha   90.00
_cell.angle_beta   90.00
_cell.angle_gamma   90.00
#
_symmetry.space_group_name_H-M   'P 1'
#
loop_
_entity.id
_entity.type
_entity.pdbx_description
1 polymer ?
#
loop_
_entity_poly.entity_id
_entity_poly.type
_entity_poly.pdbx_seq_one_letter_code
_entity_poly.pdbx_strand_id
1 'polypeptide(L)'
;MTFQEQLNLYIEELSCSGRELAQNSGISETILSRYRKGERLPGADSDYLKKLAAGIALTAEQKGKKKDQESVLEVLLAALKQEEKSEIFY
;
A
#
# COMPACT_ATOMS: atom_id res chain seq x y z
N MET A 1 9.74 7.29 6.14
CA MET A 1 8.28 7.13 6.09
C MET A 1 7.91 5.67 6.29
N THR A 2 6.97 5.39 7.19
CA THR A 2 6.54 4.02 7.46
C THR A 2 5.65 3.51 6.32
N PHE A 3 5.43 2.20 6.29
CA PHE A 3 4.52 1.59 5.32
C PHE A 3 3.11 2.16 5.47
N GLN A 4 2.64 2.28 6.71
CA GLN A 4 1.34 2.88 7.03
C GLN A 4 1.21 4.30 6.45
N GLU A 5 2.20 5.12 6.70
CA GLU A 5 2.22 6.51 6.21
C GLU A 5 2.22 6.56 4.69
N GLN A 6 3.04 5.73 4.06
CA GLN A 6 3.13 5.68 2.60
C GLN A 6 1.81 5.23 1.97
N LEU A 7 1.19 4.19 2.55
CA LEU A 7 -0.09 3.69 2.05
C LEU A 7 -1.18 4.77 2.17
N ASN A 8 -1.27 5.41 3.33
CA ASN A 8 -2.26 6.46 3.55
C ASN A 8 -2.02 7.66 2.64
N LEU A 9 -0.77 7.97 2.35
CA LEU A 9 -0.43 9.05 1.41
C LEU A 9 -0.96 8.76 0.01
N TYR A 10 -0.82 7.53 -0.48
CA TYR A 10 -1.38 7.15 -1.77
C TYR A 10 -2.90 7.29 -1.79
N ILE A 11 -3.56 6.81 -0.73
CA ILE A 11 -5.02 6.91 -0.62
C ILE A 11 -5.47 8.37 -0.67
N GLU A 12 -4.76 9.23 0.04
CA GLU A 12 -5.03 10.66 0.08
C GLU A 12 -4.79 11.32 -1.28
N GLU A 13 -3.65 11.04 -1.92
CA GLU A 13 -3.33 11.58 -3.25
C GLU A 13 -4.37 11.19 -4.29
N LEU A 14 -4.89 9.98 -4.21
CA LEU A 14 -5.86 9.46 -5.18
C LEU A 14 -7.29 9.83 -4.81
N SER A 15 -7.50 10.42 -3.64
CA SER A 15 -8.84 10.77 -3.15
C SER A 15 -9.78 9.58 -3.22
N CYS A 16 -9.28 8.39 -2.91
CA CYS A 16 -10.08 7.18 -2.95
C CYS A 16 -10.44 6.74 -1.52
N SER A 17 -11.48 5.91 -1.41
CA SER A 17 -11.83 5.30 -0.14
C SER A 17 -11.03 4.02 0.08
N GLY A 18 -10.94 3.56 1.32
CA GLY A 18 -10.34 2.27 1.63
C GLY A 18 -11.08 1.13 0.93
N ARG A 19 -12.41 1.22 0.85
CA ARG A 19 -13.23 0.23 0.17
C ARG A 19 -12.89 0.14 -1.32
N GLU A 20 -12.77 1.28 -1.97
CA GLU A 20 -12.44 1.35 -3.39
C GLU A 20 -11.06 0.72 -3.66
N LEU A 21 -10.08 1.07 -2.84
CA LEU A 21 -8.74 0.50 -2.99
C LEU A 21 -8.73 -1.01 -2.71
N ALA A 22 -9.46 -1.45 -1.70
CA ALA A 22 -9.55 -2.89 -1.38
C ALA A 22 -10.14 -3.66 -2.55
N GLN A 23 -11.20 -3.16 -3.15
CA GLN A 23 -11.83 -3.79 -4.32
C GLN A 23 -10.85 -3.85 -5.50
N ASN A 24 -10.18 -2.75 -5.79
CA ASN A 24 -9.23 -2.68 -6.90
C ASN A 24 -7.99 -3.54 -6.67
N SER A 25 -7.63 -3.74 -5.42
CA SER A 25 -6.47 -4.56 -5.05
C SER A 25 -6.81 -6.05 -4.91
N GLY A 26 -8.09 -6.39 -4.76
CA GLY A 26 -8.50 -7.77 -4.54
C GLY A 26 -8.18 -8.29 -3.14
N ILE A 27 -8.16 -7.40 -2.15
CA ILE A 27 -7.97 -7.77 -0.74
C ILE A 27 -9.18 -7.31 0.07
N SER A 28 -9.35 -7.88 1.27
CA SER A 28 -10.48 -7.51 2.10
C SER A 28 -10.29 -6.11 2.71
N GLU A 29 -11.41 -5.43 2.97
CA GLU A 29 -11.38 -4.13 3.63
C GLU A 29 -10.78 -4.23 5.03
N THR A 30 -11.01 -5.35 5.72
CA THR A 30 -10.49 -5.59 7.05
C THR A 30 -8.97 -5.63 7.04
N ILE A 31 -8.38 -6.36 6.09
CA ILE A 31 -6.93 -6.43 5.96
C ILE A 31 -6.35 -5.06 5.60
N LEU A 32 -6.95 -4.38 4.63
CA LEU A 32 -6.50 -3.05 4.24
C LEU A 32 -6.58 -2.07 5.41
N SER A 33 -7.66 -2.12 6.18
CA SER A 33 -7.84 -1.27 7.36
C SER A 33 -6.71 -1.48 8.37
N ARG A 34 -6.30 -2.72 8.59
CA ARG A 34 -5.19 -3.03 9.51
C ARG A 34 -3.87 -2.48 9.02
N TYR A 35 -3.61 -2.56 7.70
CA TYR A 35 -2.42 -1.95 7.10
C TYR A 35 -2.44 -0.44 7.28
N ARG A 36 -3.59 0.21 7.09
CA ARG A 36 -3.74 1.66 7.22
C ARG A 36 -3.55 2.15 8.65
N LYS A 37 -3.86 1.32 9.63
CA LYS A 37 -3.71 1.64 11.05
C LYS A 37 -2.35 1.25 11.62
N GLY A 38 -1.52 0.59 10.83
CA GLY A 38 -0.23 0.10 11.29
C GLY A 38 -0.31 -1.11 12.21
N GLU A 39 -1.47 -1.76 12.27
CA GLU A 39 -1.68 -2.96 13.10
C GLU A 39 -1.10 -4.22 12.47
N ARG A 40 -0.85 -4.19 11.17
CA ARG A 40 -0.34 -5.33 10.41
C ARG A 40 0.48 -4.82 9.23
N LEU A 41 1.50 -5.59 8.87
CA LEU A 41 2.32 -5.31 7.68
C LEU A 41 2.25 -6.50 6.73
N PRO A 42 2.20 -6.26 5.41
CA PRO A 42 2.31 -7.36 4.45
C PRO A 42 3.76 -7.87 4.41
N GLY A 43 3.94 -9.14 4.11
CA GLY A 43 5.28 -9.65 3.85
C GLY A 43 5.85 -9.05 2.58
N ALA A 44 7.17 -8.84 2.53
CA ALA A 44 7.83 -8.25 1.37
C ALA A 44 7.65 -9.09 0.10
N ASP A 45 7.56 -10.40 0.26
CA ASP A 45 7.38 -11.34 -0.86
C ASP A 45 5.93 -11.79 -1.03
N SER A 46 5.00 -11.18 -0.28
CA SER A 46 3.61 -11.63 -0.29
C SER A 46 2.86 -11.12 -1.51
N ASP A 47 1.84 -11.87 -1.91
CA ASP A 47 0.93 -11.44 -2.98
C ASP A 47 0.15 -10.20 -2.59
N TYR A 48 -0.08 -9.98 -1.30
CA TYR A 48 -0.78 -8.81 -0.81
C TYR A 48 -0.10 -7.51 -1.21
N LEU A 49 1.23 -7.49 -1.13
CA LEU A 49 1.99 -6.29 -1.51
C LEU A 49 1.85 -6.02 -3.00
N LYS A 50 1.94 -7.05 -3.83
CA LYS A 50 1.76 -6.94 -5.28
C LYS A 50 0.35 -6.50 -5.63
N LYS A 51 -0.65 -7.05 -4.94
CA LYS A 51 -2.04 -6.68 -5.13
C LYS A 51 -2.28 -5.21 -4.77
N LEU A 52 -1.68 -4.73 -3.69
CA LEU A 52 -1.78 -3.33 -3.30
C LEU A 52 -1.19 -2.42 -4.36
N ALA A 53 0.01 -2.75 -4.86
CA ALA A 53 0.65 -1.95 -5.92
C ALA A 53 -0.23 -1.90 -7.17
N ALA A 54 -0.77 -3.04 -7.59
CA ALA A 54 -1.66 -3.10 -8.75
C ALA A 54 -2.95 -2.31 -8.50
N GLY A 55 -3.51 -2.41 -7.30
CA GLY A 55 -4.72 -1.68 -6.94
C GLY A 55 -4.52 -0.18 -6.91
N ILE A 56 -3.38 0.29 -6.41
CA ILE A 56 -3.04 1.72 -6.42
C ILE A 56 -2.90 2.23 -7.85
N ALA A 57 -2.20 1.46 -8.71
CA ALA A 57 -2.05 1.85 -10.10
C ALA A 57 -3.39 1.88 -10.84
N LEU A 58 -4.24 0.89 -10.60
CA LEU A 58 -5.58 0.84 -11.21
C LEU A 58 -6.45 2.01 -10.73
N THR A 59 -6.44 2.30 -9.44
CA THR A 59 -7.20 3.41 -8.87
C THR A 59 -6.72 4.74 -9.48
N ALA A 60 -5.41 4.90 -9.62
CA ALA A 60 -4.85 6.09 -10.24
C ALA A 60 -5.35 6.26 -11.69
N GLU A 61 -5.36 5.18 -12.45
CA GLU A 61 -5.86 5.19 -13.82
C GLU A 61 -7.33 5.62 -13.86
N GLN A 62 -8.16 5.08 -12.97
CA GLN A 62 -9.57 5.42 -12.88
C GLN A 62 -9.80 6.90 -12.52
N LYS A 63 -8.86 7.50 -11.80
CA LYS A 63 -8.94 8.91 -11.38
C LYS A 63 -8.24 9.85 -12.36
N GLY A 64 -7.77 9.34 -13.50
CA GLY A 64 -7.05 10.16 -14.48
C GLY A 64 -5.64 10.53 -14.09
N LYS A 65 -5.06 9.83 -13.11
CA LYS A 65 -3.69 10.01 -12.67
C LYS A 65 -2.87 8.82 -13.14
N LYS A 66 -1.57 9.02 -13.35
CA LYS A 66 -0.70 7.92 -13.75
C LYS A 66 0.20 7.51 -12.60
N LYS A 67 0.12 6.24 -12.22
CA LYS A 67 1.04 5.62 -11.27
C LYS A 67 1.50 4.29 -11.88
N ASP A 68 2.80 4.11 -11.98
CA ASP A 68 3.36 2.87 -12.47
C ASP A 68 3.35 1.81 -11.38
N GLN A 69 2.80 0.65 -11.67
CA GLN A 69 2.69 -0.43 -10.68
C GLN A 69 4.04 -0.82 -10.09
N GLU A 70 5.08 -0.91 -10.93
CA GLU A 70 6.42 -1.27 -10.46
C GLU A 70 7.00 -0.22 -9.54
N SER A 71 6.82 1.06 -9.88
CA SER A 71 7.28 2.16 -9.05
C SER A 71 6.57 2.17 -7.70
N VAL A 72 5.25 1.93 -7.69
CA VAL A 72 4.48 1.85 -6.46
C VAL A 72 4.99 0.70 -5.59
N LEU A 73 5.23 -0.46 -6.21
CA LEU A 73 5.75 -1.63 -5.50
C LEU A 73 7.10 -1.32 -4.86
N GLU A 74 8.00 -0.67 -5.58
CA GLU A 74 9.32 -0.28 -5.06
C GLU A 74 9.21 0.66 -3.87
N VAL A 75 8.31 1.64 -3.95
CA VAL A 75 8.09 2.60 -2.86
C VAL A 75 7.58 1.87 -1.61
N LEU A 76 6.61 0.98 -1.78
CA LEU A 76 6.07 0.20 -0.66
C LEU A 76 7.12 -0.73 -0.06
N LEU A 77 7.92 -1.38 -0.89
CA LEU A 77 9.02 -2.23 -0.42
C LEU A 77 10.06 -1.44 0.36
N ALA A 78 10.41 -0.25 -0.11
CA ALA A 78 11.37 0.61 0.59
C ALA A 78 10.85 1.00 1.98
N ALA A 79 9.56 1.31 2.08
CA ALA A 79 8.94 1.65 3.35
C ALA A 79 8.97 0.45 4.32
N LEU A 80 8.69 -0.76 3.81
CA LEU A 80 8.77 -1.98 4.63
C LEU A 80 10.19 -2.25 5.13
N LYS A 81 11.18 -2.05 4.29
CA LYS A 81 12.58 -2.25 4.68
C LYS A 81 13.01 -1.27 5.77
N GLN A 82 12.50 -0.05 5.76
CA GLN A 82 12.78 0.92 6.81
C GLN A 82 12.22 0.45 8.15
N GLU A 83 11.03 -0.14 8.16
CA GLU A 83 10.43 -0.66 9.38
C GLU A 83 11.20 -1.86 9.92
N GLU A 84 11.67 -2.75 9.05
CA GLU A 84 12.53 -3.88 9.45
C GLU A 84 13.81 -3.40 10.11
N LYS A 85 14.43 -2.36 9.58
CA LYS A 85 15.64 -1.76 10.18
C LYS A 85 15.35 -1.18 11.56
N SER A 86 14.17 -0.59 11.73
CA SER A 86 13.76 -0.03 13.02
C SER A 86 13.62 -1.13 14.07
N GLU A 87 13.13 -2.30 13.69
CA GLU A 87 12.98 -3.44 14.60
C GLU A 87 14.32 -4.02 15.04
N ILE A 88 15.34 -3.97 14.19
CA ILE A 88 16.67 -4.52 14.49
C ILE A 88 17.34 -3.80 15.65
N PHE A 89 16.95 -2.56 15.92
CA PHE A 89 17.55 -1.76 16.99
C PHE A 89 16.92 -1.98 18.36
N TYR A 90 15.91 -2.79 18.46
CA TYR A 90 15.29 -3.14 19.71
C TYR A 90 15.74 -4.52 20.18
#